data_f9efdb546febb662e09773660249e4b4
#
_entry.id   f9efdb546febb662e09773660249e4b4
#
_cell.length_a   1.000
_cell.length_b   1.000
_cell.length_c   1.000
_cell.angle_alpha   90.00
_cell.angle_beta   90.00
_cell.angle_gamma   90.00
#
_symmetry.space_group_name_H-M   'P 1'
#
loop_
_entity.id
_entity.type
_entity.pdbx_description
1 polymer ?
#
loop_
_entity_poly.entity_id
_entity_poly.type
_entity_poly.pdbx_seq_one_letter_code
_entity_poly.pdbx_strand_id
1 'polypeptide(L)'
;MNIGIDMMGGDFAPLEAVKGVQQYLSNSEHTIFCIGEETLLKELFQQHGVSSPFLHIVHAPDAIGYHEHPTKALKEKPNSSIAIGFKLLAEGKIDSFASAGNTGAMLVGAMFTIKPIKGVLRPTIGSLLPKLEGKTGILVDVGLNADCKPEQLNQFAILGNLYAKHILNIENPIVGLLNMGEEEGKGNLLAQATYPLLKENTHIQFMGNLEGRDLFNDKADVIVCDGFTGNIVLKTAEAMYDAAAHQGLGNDSFFSRYHFENYGGTPILGVNKPVIIQHGISNAKAFYNMIKLSEKMIESKFCQIITSNFENL
;
A
#
# COMPACT_ATOMS: atom_id res chain seq x y z
N MET A 1 -11.13 2.22 16.88
CA MET A 1 -10.07 2.71 15.97
C MET A 1 -10.60 3.89 15.19
N ASN A 2 -9.72 4.83 14.85
CA ASN A 2 -10.05 6.03 14.09
C ASN A 2 -9.35 5.96 12.72
N ILE A 3 -10.10 5.73 11.65
CA ILE A 3 -9.54 5.55 10.30
C ILE A 3 -9.83 6.81 9.49
N GLY A 4 -8.79 7.47 8.96
CA GLY A 4 -8.90 8.64 8.11
C GLY A 4 -8.94 8.28 6.63
N ILE A 5 -9.93 8.80 5.91
CA ILE A 5 -10.11 8.57 4.48
C ILE A 5 -10.17 9.91 3.75
N ASP A 6 -9.32 10.05 2.75
CA ASP A 6 -9.42 11.13 1.76
C ASP A 6 -10.65 10.89 0.87
N MET A 7 -11.68 11.72 1.03
CA MET A 7 -12.92 11.58 0.27
C MET A 7 -12.85 12.29 -1.08
N MET A 8 -11.80 13.08 -1.34
CA MET A 8 -11.66 13.89 -2.56
C MET A 8 -10.65 13.27 -3.54
N GLY A 9 -9.96 12.21 -3.12
CA GLY A 9 -9.00 11.50 -3.96
C GLY A 9 -9.64 10.38 -4.77
N GLY A 10 -9.33 10.32 -6.06
CA GLY A 10 -9.84 9.33 -7.00
C GLY A 10 -10.69 9.95 -8.11
N ASP A 11 -10.76 9.26 -9.27
CA ASP A 11 -11.47 9.73 -10.46
C ASP A 11 -13.00 9.78 -10.26
N PHE A 12 -13.49 8.94 -9.35
CA PHE A 12 -14.92 8.83 -9.02
C PHE A 12 -15.25 9.39 -7.63
N ALA A 13 -14.29 10.11 -7.03
CA ALA A 13 -14.52 10.78 -5.76
C ALA A 13 -15.46 11.99 -5.92
N PRO A 14 -16.24 12.34 -4.89
CA PRO A 14 -16.35 11.64 -3.59
C PRO A 14 -17.39 10.51 -3.56
N LEU A 15 -18.15 10.28 -4.64
CA LEU A 15 -19.30 9.37 -4.64
C LEU A 15 -18.92 7.91 -4.30
N GLU A 16 -17.89 7.38 -4.95
CA GLU A 16 -17.47 5.99 -4.70
C GLU A 16 -16.84 5.84 -3.31
N ALA A 17 -16.15 6.88 -2.81
CA ALA A 17 -15.66 6.91 -1.43
C ALA A 17 -16.83 6.86 -0.41
N VAL A 18 -17.89 7.62 -0.63
CA VAL A 18 -19.11 7.61 0.21
C VAL A 18 -19.74 6.22 0.24
N LYS A 19 -19.90 5.56 -0.92
CA LYS A 19 -20.45 4.20 -0.99
C LYS A 19 -19.56 3.17 -0.29
N GLY A 20 -18.23 3.28 -0.43
CA GLY A 20 -17.28 2.40 0.26
C GLY A 20 -17.35 2.56 1.79
N VAL A 21 -17.42 3.79 2.28
CA VAL A 21 -17.63 4.10 3.71
C VAL A 21 -18.99 3.55 4.19
N GLN A 22 -20.06 3.74 3.43
CA GLN A 22 -21.38 3.17 3.74
C GLN A 22 -21.31 1.66 3.92
N GLN A 23 -20.70 0.96 2.96
CA GLN A 23 -20.55 -0.49 3.03
C GLN A 23 -19.75 -0.93 4.26
N TYR A 24 -18.70 -0.20 4.63
CA TYR A 24 -17.91 -0.51 5.79
C TYR A 24 -18.69 -0.29 7.10
N LEU A 25 -19.34 0.86 7.26
CA LEU A 25 -20.08 1.22 8.46
C LEU A 25 -21.34 0.36 8.70
N SER A 26 -21.83 -0.33 7.67
CA SER A 26 -22.95 -1.28 7.86
C SER A 26 -22.58 -2.53 8.68
N ASN A 27 -21.26 -2.80 8.84
CA ASN A 27 -20.75 -4.00 9.53
C ASN A 27 -19.62 -3.68 10.51
N SER A 28 -19.42 -2.41 10.90
CA SER A 28 -18.31 -2.02 11.79
C SER A 28 -18.71 -0.87 12.71
N GLU A 29 -18.18 -0.90 13.93
CA GLU A 29 -18.30 0.14 14.95
C GLU A 29 -17.02 1.00 15.07
N HIS A 30 -16.12 0.95 14.07
CA HIS A 30 -14.94 1.80 14.04
C HIS A 30 -15.26 3.16 13.45
N THR A 31 -14.62 4.18 13.99
CA THR A 31 -14.84 5.57 13.56
C THR A 31 -14.12 5.86 12.26
N ILE A 32 -14.86 6.38 11.27
CA ILE A 32 -14.31 6.83 9.99
C ILE A 32 -14.31 8.36 9.96
N PHE A 33 -13.12 8.93 9.78
CA PHE A 33 -12.90 10.35 9.54
C PHE A 33 -12.90 10.59 8.03
N CYS A 34 -14.02 11.07 7.50
CA CYS A 34 -14.23 11.41 6.10
C CYS A 34 -13.72 12.84 5.84
N ILE A 35 -12.56 12.95 5.19
CA ILE A 35 -11.85 14.22 5.03
C ILE A 35 -12.14 14.77 3.62
N GLY A 36 -12.84 15.90 3.52
CA GLY A 36 -13.24 16.50 2.25
C GLY A 36 -14.14 17.72 2.41
N GLU A 37 -14.73 18.19 1.32
CA GLU A 37 -15.64 19.31 1.35
C GLU A 37 -16.93 18.93 2.12
N GLU A 38 -17.16 19.62 3.25
CA GLU A 38 -18.15 19.22 4.25
C GLU A 38 -19.58 19.25 3.72
N THR A 39 -19.96 20.31 2.97
CA THR A 39 -21.33 20.45 2.44
C THR A 39 -21.64 19.33 1.46
N LEU A 40 -20.73 19.11 0.51
CA LEU A 40 -20.87 18.05 -0.49
C LEU A 40 -20.95 16.66 0.17
N LEU A 41 -20.09 16.40 1.16
CA LEU A 41 -20.10 15.10 1.85
C LEU A 41 -21.38 14.88 2.64
N LYS A 42 -21.90 15.92 3.36
CA LYS A 42 -23.18 15.83 4.07
C LYS A 42 -24.35 15.54 3.13
N GLU A 43 -24.40 16.23 2.01
CA GLU A 43 -25.44 16.00 0.99
C GLU A 43 -25.38 14.56 0.44
N LEU A 44 -24.21 14.07 0.08
CA LEU A 44 -24.03 12.72 -0.45
C LEU A 44 -24.36 11.65 0.58
N PHE A 45 -23.89 11.77 1.83
CA PHE A 45 -24.23 10.82 2.88
C PHE A 45 -25.74 10.80 3.16
N GLN A 46 -26.40 11.95 3.14
CA GLN A 46 -27.86 12.04 3.27
C GLN A 46 -28.59 11.38 2.09
N GLN A 47 -28.17 11.65 0.85
CA GLN A 47 -28.75 11.05 -0.36
C GLN A 47 -28.62 9.52 -0.38
N HIS A 48 -27.52 8.99 0.15
CA HIS A 48 -27.28 7.56 0.26
C HIS A 48 -27.79 6.93 1.55
N GLY A 49 -28.51 7.68 2.41
CA GLY A 49 -29.10 7.17 3.65
C GLY A 49 -28.05 6.74 4.69
N VAL A 50 -26.85 7.31 4.65
CA VAL A 50 -25.79 6.96 5.61
C VAL A 50 -25.92 7.84 6.85
N SER A 51 -26.31 7.20 7.95
CA SER A 51 -26.35 7.81 9.28
C SER A 51 -25.70 6.85 10.27
N SER A 52 -24.59 7.25 10.86
CA SER A 52 -23.87 6.43 11.84
C SER A 52 -23.18 7.31 12.88
N PRO A 53 -23.21 6.94 14.17
CA PRO A 53 -22.44 7.66 15.20
C PRO A 53 -20.93 7.54 15.00
N PHE A 54 -20.47 6.61 14.16
CA PHE A 54 -19.08 6.37 13.83
C PHE A 54 -18.61 7.12 12.57
N LEU A 55 -19.48 7.94 11.96
CA LEU A 55 -19.14 8.79 10.81
C LEU A 55 -18.77 10.20 11.29
N HIS A 56 -17.54 10.63 11.04
CA HIS A 56 -17.08 11.99 11.31
C HIS A 56 -16.62 12.66 10.02
N ILE A 57 -17.22 13.78 9.67
CA ILE A 57 -16.79 14.61 8.53
C ILE A 57 -15.78 15.64 9.04
N VAL A 58 -14.64 15.73 8.37
CA VAL A 58 -13.61 16.74 8.60
C VAL A 58 -13.54 17.63 7.36
N HIS A 59 -13.82 18.91 7.55
CA HIS A 59 -13.82 19.87 6.44
C HIS A 59 -12.42 20.07 5.85
N ALA A 60 -12.30 19.86 4.54
CA ALA A 60 -11.13 20.10 3.72
C ALA A 60 -11.60 20.73 2.39
N PRO A 61 -11.48 22.07 2.24
CA PRO A 61 -12.02 22.76 1.06
C PRO A 61 -11.23 22.52 -0.22
N ASP A 62 -9.97 22.08 -0.10
CA ASP A 62 -9.07 21.91 -1.23
C ASP A 62 -8.80 20.42 -1.52
N ALA A 63 -8.52 20.10 -2.79
CA ALA A 63 -8.00 18.81 -3.22
C ALA A 63 -6.72 18.99 -4.04
N ILE A 64 -5.81 17.99 -3.94
CA ILE A 64 -4.59 17.94 -4.75
C ILE A 64 -4.89 17.09 -6.00
N GLY A 65 -4.80 17.71 -7.18
CA GLY A 65 -5.01 17.03 -8.46
C GLY A 65 -3.83 16.12 -8.84
N TYR A 66 -4.09 15.12 -9.71
CA TYR A 66 -3.09 14.13 -10.13
C TYR A 66 -1.85 14.72 -10.82
N HIS A 67 -2.03 15.82 -11.55
CA HIS A 67 -0.96 16.47 -12.33
C HIS A 67 -0.19 17.52 -11.52
N GLU A 68 -0.58 17.78 -10.28
CA GLU A 68 0.11 18.74 -9.44
C GLU A 68 1.41 18.16 -8.89
N HIS A 69 2.45 19.01 -8.84
CA HIS A 69 3.73 18.58 -8.28
C HIS A 69 3.59 18.32 -6.76
N PRO A 70 3.86 17.11 -6.27
CA PRO A 70 3.49 16.66 -4.92
C PRO A 70 3.93 17.60 -3.78
N THR A 71 5.23 17.92 -3.75
CA THR A 71 5.81 18.76 -2.69
C THR A 71 5.28 20.19 -2.73
N LYS A 72 5.09 20.74 -3.93
CA LYS A 72 4.56 22.09 -4.13
C LYS A 72 3.09 22.14 -3.72
N ALA A 73 2.29 21.17 -4.17
CA ALA A 73 0.86 21.10 -3.88
C ALA A 73 0.58 20.99 -2.37
N LEU A 74 1.32 20.12 -1.64
CA LEU A 74 1.17 20.01 -0.18
C LEU A 74 1.50 21.31 0.55
N LYS A 75 2.49 22.08 0.04
CA LYS A 75 2.86 23.38 0.62
C LYS A 75 1.85 24.48 0.32
N GLU A 76 1.32 24.53 -0.91
CA GLU A 76 0.41 25.58 -1.38
C GLU A 76 -1.06 25.30 -0.99
N LYS A 77 -1.43 24.05 -0.75
CA LYS A 77 -2.77 23.62 -0.33
C LYS A 77 -2.77 22.96 1.04
N PRO A 78 -2.44 23.69 2.11
CA PRO A 78 -2.39 23.12 3.48
C PRO A 78 -3.76 22.66 3.99
N ASN A 79 -4.84 23.12 3.36
CA ASN A 79 -6.22 22.75 3.68
C ASN A 79 -6.77 21.66 2.73
N SER A 80 -5.93 21.02 1.94
CA SER A 80 -6.35 19.88 1.12
C SER A 80 -6.64 18.65 1.97
N SER A 81 -7.50 17.77 1.48
CA SER A 81 -7.88 16.53 2.15
C SER A 81 -6.67 15.68 2.52
N ILE A 82 -5.66 15.59 1.63
CA ILE A 82 -4.40 14.87 1.90
C ILE A 82 -3.59 15.58 3.00
N ALA A 83 -3.42 16.91 2.96
CA ALA A 83 -2.64 17.63 3.95
C ALA A 83 -3.29 17.56 5.35
N ILE A 84 -4.61 17.72 5.44
CA ILE A 84 -5.38 17.60 6.68
C ILE A 84 -5.32 16.15 7.20
N GLY A 85 -5.42 15.14 6.32
CA GLY A 85 -5.31 13.74 6.69
C GLY A 85 -3.96 13.41 7.35
N PHE A 86 -2.86 13.85 6.77
CA PHE A 86 -1.53 13.70 7.37
C PHE A 86 -1.36 14.47 8.69
N LYS A 87 -1.94 15.65 8.81
CA LYS A 87 -1.95 16.42 10.05
C LYS A 87 -2.68 15.66 11.18
N LEU A 88 -3.88 15.16 10.91
CA LEU A 88 -4.66 14.37 11.87
C LEU A 88 -3.92 13.09 12.29
N LEU A 89 -3.27 12.42 11.32
CA LEU A 89 -2.47 11.23 11.59
C LEU A 89 -1.26 11.54 12.47
N ALA A 90 -0.53 12.62 12.19
CA ALA A 90 0.61 13.05 12.99
C ALA A 90 0.21 13.47 14.42
N GLU A 91 -0.94 14.13 14.57
CA GLU A 91 -1.50 14.53 15.86
C GLU A 91 -2.11 13.35 16.65
N GLY A 92 -2.17 12.15 16.07
CA GLY A 92 -2.75 10.95 16.70
C GLY A 92 -4.28 11.00 16.85
N LYS A 93 -4.95 11.88 16.11
CA LYS A 93 -6.44 11.95 16.06
C LYS A 93 -7.03 10.79 15.24
N ILE A 94 -6.28 10.32 14.27
CA ILE A 94 -6.56 9.09 13.50
C ILE A 94 -5.40 8.10 13.64
N ASP A 95 -5.71 6.82 13.51
CA ASP A 95 -4.74 5.73 13.66
C ASP A 95 -4.12 5.31 12.33
N SER A 96 -4.81 5.55 11.22
CA SER A 96 -4.34 5.34 9.84
C SER A 96 -4.88 6.41 8.90
N PHE A 97 -4.23 6.60 7.75
CA PHE A 97 -4.71 7.47 6.69
C PHE A 97 -4.60 6.80 5.32
N ALA A 98 -5.67 6.90 4.53
CA ALA A 98 -5.73 6.27 3.22
C ALA A 98 -6.34 7.21 2.16
N SER A 99 -5.81 7.14 0.93
CA SER A 99 -6.23 7.99 -0.19
C SER A 99 -6.08 7.27 -1.53
N ALA A 100 -7.02 7.53 -2.44
CA ALA A 100 -6.91 7.19 -3.86
C ALA A 100 -6.50 8.40 -4.72
N GLY A 101 -6.02 9.47 -4.09
CA GLY A 101 -5.61 10.71 -4.76
C GLY A 101 -4.17 10.69 -5.26
N ASN A 102 -3.51 11.86 -5.24
CA ASN A 102 -2.15 12.05 -5.76
C ASN A 102 -1.12 11.19 -5.00
N THR A 103 -0.67 10.10 -5.64
CA THR A 103 0.32 9.17 -5.09
C THR A 103 1.57 9.87 -4.58
N GLY A 104 2.11 10.81 -5.35
CA GLY A 104 3.30 11.57 -4.95
C GLY A 104 3.09 12.39 -3.68
N ALA A 105 1.91 13.02 -3.53
CA ALA A 105 1.56 13.76 -2.31
C ALA A 105 1.43 12.82 -1.11
N MET A 106 0.87 11.62 -1.30
CA MET A 106 0.81 10.59 -0.25
C MET A 106 2.21 10.14 0.18
N LEU A 107 3.12 9.90 -0.77
CA LEU A 107 4.51 9.54 -0.48
C LEU A 107 5.27 10.67 0.25
N VAL A 108 5.13 11.91 -0.21
CA VAL A 108 5.75 13.09 0.44
C VAL A 108 5.22 13.27 1.85
N GLY A 109 3.90 13.18 2.06
CA GLY A 109 3.27 13.27 3.37
C GLY A 109 3.74 12.17 4.33
N ALA A 110 3.81 10.93 3.86
CA ALA A 110 4.32 9.81 4.64
C ALA A 110 5.79 10.00 5.05
N MET A 111 6.65 10.45 4.12
CA MET A 111 8.08 10.65 4.37
C MET A 111 8.40 11.83 5.29
N PHE A 112 7.72 12.95 5.13
CA PHE A 112 8.09 14.19 5.81
C PHE A 112 7.22 14.50 7.03
N THR A 113 5.95 14.09 7.04
CA THR A 113 5.04 14.31 8.16
C THR A 113 5.04 13.14 9.15
N ILE A 114 4.84 11.91 8.65
CA ILE A 114 4.79 10.70 9.50
C ILE A 114 6.20 10.20 9.83
N LYS A 115 7.12 10.34 8.89
CA LYS A 115 8.54 9.98 8.95
C LYS A 115 8.79 8.46 8.99
N PRO A 116 9.94 8.03 8.47
CA PRO A 116 10.39 6.64 8.61
C PRO A 116 10.55 6.23 10.09
N ILE A 117 10.31 4.97 10.37
CA ILE A 117 10.65 4.33 11.65
C ILE A 117 12.16 4.41 11.85
N LYS A 118 12.59 4.63 13.09
CA LYS A 118 14.02 4.70 13.44
C LYS A 118 14.74 3.40 13.04
N GLY A 119 15.83 3.52 12.30
CA GLY A 119 16.57 2.38 11.75
C GLY A 119 16.18 2.02 10.31
N VAL A 120 15.00 2.40 9.85
CA VAL A 120 14.60 2.21 8.45
C VAL A 120 15.28 3.26 7.56
N LEU A 121 16.14 2.81 6.66
CA LEU A 121 16.90 3.66 5.73
C LEU A 121 15.98 4.37 4.73
N ARG A 122 15.04 3.61 4.18
CA ARG A 122 13.98 4.10 3.29
C ARG A 122 12.70 3.28 3.49
N PRO A 123 11.53 3.89 3.59
CA PRO A 123 10.27 3.18 3.43
C PRO A 123 10.17 2.56 2.03
N THR A 124 9.32 1.55 1.89
CA THR A 124 9.00 0.91 0.62
C THR A 124 7.50 0.79 0.43
N ILE A 125 7.05 0.58 -0.79
CA ILE A 125 5.67 0.20 -1.08
C ILE A 125 5.61 -1.27 -1.49
N GLY A 126 4.64 -2.00 -0.90
CA GLY A 126 4.41 -3.40 -1.23
C GLY A 126 3.09 -3.61 -1.94
N SER A 127 3.10 -4.35 -3.04
CA SER A 127 1.88 -4.78 -3.73
C SER A 127 1.68 -6.28 -3.60
N LEU A 128 0.42 -6.68 -3.40
CA LEU A 128 0.07 -8.08 -3.32
C LEU A 128 0.20 -8.76 -4.69
N LEU A 129 0.71 -9.97 -4.69
CA LEU A 129 0.94 -10.76 -5.88
C LEU A 129 0.21 -12.11 -5.76
N PRO A 130 -0.93 -12.29 -6.47
CA PRO A 130 -1.62 -13.57 -6.50
C PRO A 130 -0.75 -14.68 -7.06
N LYS A 131 -0.75 -15.85 -6.42
CA LYS A 131 -0.04 -17.04 -6.84
C LYS A 131 -0.97 -18.04 -7.53
N LEU A 132 -0.42 -18.88 -8.42
CA LEU A 132 -1.19 -19.85 -9.21
C LEU A 132 -2.03 -20.79 -8.33
N GLU A 133 -1.47 -21.27 -7.21
CA GLU A 133 -2.13 -22.20 -6.30
C GLU A 133 -3.09 -21.55 -5.27
N GLY A 134 -3.54 -20.33 -5.53
CA GLY A 134 -4.52 -19.66 -4.68
C GLY A 134 -3.94 -18.84 -3.52
N LYS A 135 -2.65 -18.94 -3.23
CA LYS A 135 -1.96 -18.13 -2.23
C LYS A 135 -1.78 -16.69 -2.70
N THR A 136 -1.27 -15.85 -1.82
CA THR A 136 -0.93 -14.45 -2.12
C THR A 136 0.43 -14.15 -1.51
N GLY A 137 1.35 -13.66 -2.32
CA GLY A 137 2.64 -13.12 -1.88
C GLY A 137 2.66 -11.60 -1.91
N ILE A 138 3.83 -11.01 -1.68
CA ILE A 138 4.06 -9.57 -1.76
C ILE A 138 5.31 -9.27 -2.58
N LEU A 139 5.22 -8.28 -3.48
CA LEU A 139 6.34 -7.69 -4.21
C LEU A 139 6.71 -6.36 -3.55
N VAL A 140 7.98 -6.16 -3.25
CA VAL A 140 8.56 -4.95 -2.64
C VAL A 140 9.92 -4.63 -3.28
N ASP A 141 10.21 -3.41 -3.71
CA ASP A 141 9.49 -2.16 -3.82
C ASP A 141 8.72 -2.09 -5.15
N VAL A 142 7.58 -1.41 -5.18
CA VAL A 142 6.79 -1.28 -6.42
C VAL A 142 6.64 0.17 -6.89
N GLY A 143 7.66 1.02 -6.60
CA GLY A 143 7.71 2.35 -7.22
C GLY A 143 7.98 3.53 -6.29
N LEU A 144 8.38 3.32 -5.03
CA LEU A 144 8.81 4.42 -4.16
C LEU A 144 10.28 4.79 -4.38
N ASN A 145 11.16 3.80 -4.55
CA ASN A 145 12.59 3.99 -4.68
C ASN A 145 13.06 3.43 -6.03
N ALA A 146 13.13 4.29 -7.06
CA ALA A 146 13.55 3.86 -8.40
C ALA A 146 15.00 3.35 -8.40
N ASP A 147 15.90 4.06 -7.72
CA ASP A 147 17.28 3.65 -7.50
C ASP A 147 17.50 3.29 -6.03
N CYS A 148 18.09 2.14 -5.79
CA CYS A 148 18.34 1.61 -4.45
C CYS A 148 19.80 1.31 -4.18
N LYS A 149 20.14 1.25 -2.89
CA LYS A 149 21.38 0.65 -2.40
C LYS A 149 21.11 -0.78 -1.92
N PRO A 150 22.12 -1.67 -1.90
CA PRO A 150 21.96 -3.04 -1.42
C PRO A 150 21.37 -3.16 -0.03
N GLU A 151 21.77 -2.27 0.89
CA GLU A 151 21.28 -2.24 2.27
C GLU A 151 19.79 -1.89 2.35
N GLN A 152 19.28 -1.11 1.38
CA GLN A 152 17.85 -0.79 1.30
C GLN A 152 17.04 -2.01 0.86
N LEU A 153 17.50 -2.76 -0.16
CA LEU A 153 16.84 -3.99 -0.58
C LEU A 153 16.85 -5.04 0.56
N ASN A 154 17.94 -5.12 1.32
CA ASN A 154 18.00 -5.97 2.50
C ASN A 154 16.94 -5.60 3.54
N GLN A 155 16.71 -4.31 3.77
CA GLN A 155 15.63 -3.85 4.66
C GLN A 155 14.23 -4.05 4.03
N PHE A 156 14.06 -3.91 2.72
CA PHE A 156 12.79 -4.20 2.06
C PHE A 156 12.41 -5.67 2.22
N ALA A 157 13.38 -6.57 2.20
CA ALA A 157 13.19 -7.99 2.49
C ALA A 157 12.61 -8.20 3.91
N ILE A 158 13.16 -7.52 4.91
CA ILE A 158 12.65 -7.58 6.29
C ILE A 158 11.23 -7.01 6.38
N LEU A 159 10.98 -5.84 5.79
CA LEU A 159 9.66 -5.21 5.78
C LEU A 159 8.61 -6.08 5.09
N GLY A 160 8.96 -6.65 3.94
CA GLY A 160 8.09 -7.59 3.20
C GLY A 160 7.83 -8.88 4.00
N ASN A 161 8.86 -9.43 4.64
CA ASN A 161 8.75 -10.62 5.50
C ASN A 161 7.81 -10.38 6.69
N LEU A 162 7.93 -9.24 7.38
CA LEU A 162 7.02 -8.85 8.46
C LEU A 162 5.60 -8.67 7.97
N TYR A 163 5.40 -8.06 6.77
CA TYR A 163 4.08 -7.93 6.18
C TYR A 163 3.47 -9.30 5.83
N ALA A 164 4.22 -10.16 5.18
CA ALA A 164 3.77 -11.52 4.85
C ALA A 164 3.38 -12.29 6.12
N LYS A 165 4.17 -12.18 7.18
CA LYS A 165 3.91 -12.87 8.44
C LYS A 165 2.68 -12.33 9.18
N HIS A 166 2.58 -11.01 9.35
CA HIS A 166 1.59 -10.42 10.26
C HIS A 166 0.32 -9.93 9.56
N ILE A 167 0.39 -9.65 8.25
CA ILE A 167 -0.76 -9.19 7.48
C ILE A 167 -1.29 -10.30 6.57
N LEU A 168 -0.43 -11.09 5.93
CA LEU A 168 -0.89 -12.21 5.10
C LEU A 168 -1.05 -13.52 5.89
N ASN A 169 -0.61 -13.57 7.16
CA ASN A 169 -0.64 -14.74 8.06
C ASN A 169 0.16 -15.93 7.51
N ILE A 170 1.30 -15.67 6.87
CA ILE A 170 2.24 -16.69 6.43
C ILE A 170 3.24 -16.91 7.57
N GLU A 171 3.23 -18.06 8.20
CA GLU A 171 4.00 -18.32 9.42
C GLU A 171 5.52 -18.19 9.21
N ASN A 172 6.04 -18.76 8.13
CA ASN A 172 7.46 -18.77 7.77
C ASN A 172 7.63 -18.29 6.31
N PRO A 173 7.57 -16.97 6.04
CA PRO A 173 7.62 -16.47 4.67
C PRO A 173 8.98 -16.74 4.03
N ILE A 174 8.96 -17.20 2.79
CA ILE A 174 10.15 -17.39 1.97
C ILE A 174 10.41 -16.12 1.16
N VAL A 175 11.65 -15.61 1.23
CA VAL A 175 12.07 -14.37 0.56
C VAL A 175 12.97 -14.71 -0.63
N GLY A 176 12.68 -14.12 -1.79
CA GLY A 176 13.52 -14.22 -2.98
C GLY A 176 13.89 -12.86 -3.56
N LEU A 177 15.08 -12.76 -4.16
CA LEU A 177 15.54 -11.58 -4.88
C LEU A 177 15.17 -11.71 -6.36
N LEU A 178 14.37 -10.78 -6.88
CA LEU A 178 14.03 -10.77 -8.30
C LEU A 178 15.27 -10.48 -9.15
N ASN A 179 15.56 -11.36 -10.10
CA ASN A 179 16.76 -11.32 -10.90
C ASN A 179 16.52 -11.87 -12.32
N MET A 180 17.54 -11.86 -13.15
CA MET A 180 17.53 -12.39 -14.53
C MET A 180 18.05 -13.84 -14.63
N GLY A 181 18.41 -14.47 -13.53
CA GLY A 181 18.92 -15.85 -13.44
C GLY A 181 19.02 -16.28 -11.99
N GLU A 182 18.97 -17.61 -11.75
CA GLU A 182 18.94 -18.19 -10.40
C GLU A 182 20.32 -18.22 -9.71
N GLU A 183 21.43 -18.15 -10.47
CA GLU A 183 22.78 -18.28 -9.94
C GLU A 183 23.19 -17.02 -9.12
N GLU A 184 23.95 -17.22 -8.06
CA GLU A 184 24.37 -16.19 -7.09
C GLU A 184 25.02 -14.96 -7.73
N GLY A 185 25.85 -15.16 -8.76
CA GLY A 185 26.57 -14.08 -9.44
C GLY A 185 25.80 -13.37 -10.56
N LYS A 186 24.52 -13.67 -10.76
CA LYS A 186 23.69 -13.05 -11.82
C LYS A 186 23.15 -11.69 -11.46
N GLY A 187 22.72 -10.96 -12.47
CA GLY A 187 22.04 -9.69 -12.36
C GLY A 187 22.93 -8.46 -12.53
N ASN A 188 22.34 -7.32 -12.28
CA ASN A 188 23.02 -6.04 -12.27
C ASN A 188 23.88 -5.86 -11.00
N LEU A 189 24.65 -4.77 -10.94
CA LEU A 189 25.53 -4.50 -9.79
C LEU A 189 24.76 -4.44 -8.45
N LEU A 190 23.53 -3.91 -8.47
CA LEU A 190 22.67 -3.85 -7.29
C LEU A 190 22.30 -5.25 -6.79
N ALA A 191 21.80 -6.11 -7.68
CA ALA A 191 21.42 -7.47 -7.34
C ALA A 191 22.61 -8.30 -6.82
N GLN A 192 23.77 -8.22 -7.51
CA GLN A 192 25.00 -8.91 -7.08
C GLN A 192 25.49 -8.44 -5.70
N ALA A 193 25.39 -7.14 -5.38
CA ALA A 193 25.78 -6.61 -4.08
C ALA A 193 24.71 -6.88 -3.00
N THR A 194 23.45 -7.05 -3.36
CA THR A 194 22.34 -7.34 -2.43
C THR A 194 22.33 -8.81 -2.00
N TYR A 195 22.65 -9.73 -2.91
CA TYR A 195 22.57 -11.16 -2.67
C TYR A 195 23.31 -11.62 -1.40
N PRO A 196 24.60 -11.26 -1.15
CA PRO A 196 25.30 -11.67 0.07
C PRO A 196 24.65 -11.10 1.32
N LEU A 197 24.12 -9.86 1.29
CA LEU A 197 23.44 -9.26 2.43
C LEU A 197 22.16 -10.04 2.80
N LEU A 198 21.37 -10.46 1.80
CA LEU A 198 20.18 -11.27 2.03
C LEU A 198 20.53 -12.67 2.53
N LYS A 199 21.61 -13.26 2.02
CA LYS A 199 22.09 -14.60 2.40
C LYS A 199 22.57 -14.65 3.86
N GLU A 200 23.18 -13.58 4.35
CA GLU A 200 23.65 -13.44 5.72
C GLU A 200 22.59 -12.94 6.70
N ASN A 201 21.42 -12.50 6.18
CA ASN A 201 20.36 -11.93 7.00
C ASN A 201 19.58 -13.00 7.76
N THR A 202 19.76 -13.04 9.08
CA THR A 202 19.12 -14.02 9.97
C THR A 202 17.65 -13.72 10.29
N HIS A 203 17.12 -12.55 9.87
CA HIS A 203 15.73 -12.15 10.12
C HIS A 203 14.76 -12.64 9.04
N ILE A 204 15.26 -13.26 7.97
CA ILE A 204 14.47 -13.74 6.83
C ILE A 204 14.88 -15.17 6.43
N GLN A 205 13.97 -15.88 5.80
CA GLN A 205 14.29 -17.15 5.13
C GLN A 205 14.57 -16.86 3.65
N PHE A 206 15.83 -16.55 3.34
CA PHE A 206 16.23 -16.25 1.96
C PHE A 206 16.46 -17.51 1.15
N MET A 207 15.81 -17.61 -0.01
CA MET A 207 15.92 -18.77 -0.90
C MET A 207 16.89 -18.59 -2.07
N GLY A 208 17.36 -17.36 -2.31
CA GLY A 208 18.19 -17.02 -3.47
C GLY A 208 17.48 -16.13 -4.49
N ASN A 209 18.01 -16.11 -5.72
CA ASN A 209 17.45 -15.39 -6.84
C ASN A 209 16.19 -16.07 -7.40
N LEU A 210 15.27 -15.25 -7.91
CA LEU A 210 14.06 -15.64 -8.65
C LEU A 210 14.05 -14.98 -10.02
N GLU A 211 13.58 -15.66 -11.02
CA GLU A 211 13.35 -15.08 -12.34
C GLU A 211 11.91 -14.57 -12.51
N GLY A 212 11.68 -13.73 -13.53
CA GLY A 212 10.34 -13.23 -13.85
C GLY A 212 9.28 -14.31 -14.05
N ARG A 213 9.67 -15.51 -14.52
CA ARG A 213 8.76 -16.67 -14.63
C ARG A 213 8.31 -17.25 -13.30
N ASP A 214 9.01 -16.92 -12.21
CA ASP A 214 8.72 -17.43 -10.86
C ASP A 214 7.78 -16.49 -10.06
N LEU A 215 7.41 -15.34 -10.61
CA LEU A 215 6.58 -14.35 -9.94
C LEU A 215 5.25 -14.91 -9.40
N PHE A 216 4.65 -15.83 -10.16
CA PHE A 216 3.30 -16.34 -9.89
C PHE A 216 3.28 -17.75 -9.30
N ASN A 217 4.42 -18.42 -9.19
CA ASN A 217 4.51 -19.72 -8.52
C ASN A 217 4.75 -19.55 -7.01
N ASP A 218 4.80 -20.68 -6.29
CA ASP A 218 4.91 -20.71 -4.82
C ASP A 218 6.37 -20.78 -4.32
N LYS A 219 7.39 -20.47 -5.15
CA LYS A 219 8.80 -20.50 -4.72
C LYS A 219 9.09 -19.49 -3.60
N ALA A 220 8.51 -18.29 -3.66
CA ALA A 220 8.67 -17.28 -2.60
C ALA A 220 7.36 -16.58 -2.28
N ASP A 221 7.21 -16.18 -1.02
CA ASP A 221 6.09 -15.38 -0.52
C ASP A 221 6.38 -13.88 -0.61
N VAL A 222 7.64 -13.50 -0.49
CA VAL A 222 8.14 -12.13 -0.58
C VAL A 222 9.14 -12.05 -1.72
N ILE A 223 8.88 -11.17 -2.67
CA ILE A 223 9.77 -10.92 -3.80
C ILE A 223 10.33 -9.51 -3.68
N VAL A 224 11.66 -9.40 -3.65
CA VAL A 224 12.36 -8.14 -3.42
C VAL A 224 13.01 -7.63 -4.70
N CYS A 225 12.83 -6.35 -5.00
CA CYS A 225 13.52 -5.64 -6.07
C CYS A 225 13.58 -4.13 -5.78
N ASP A 226 14.27 -3.37 -6.63
CA ASP A 226 14.15 -1.91 -6.65
C ASP A 226 12.77 -1.47 -7.17
N GLY A 227 12.40 -0.22 -6.86
CA GLY A 227 11.07 0.30 -7.20
C GLY A 227 10.84 0.49 -8.69
N PHE A 228 11.90 0.69 -9.49
CA PHE A 228 11.76 0.77 -10.95
C PHE A 228 11.36 -0.60 -11.52
N THR A 229 12.11 -1.64 -11.18
CA THR A 229 11.82 -3.02 -11.59
C THR A 229 10.45 -3.47 -11.10
N GLY A 230 10.14 -3.25 -9.82
CA GLY A 230 8.88 -3.67 -9.24
C GLY A 230 7.66 -2.94 -9.81
N ASN A 231 7.79 -1.64 -10.13
CA ASN A 231 6.71 -0.90 -10.79
C ASN A 231 6.44 -1.44 -12.21
N ILE A 232 7.47 -1.76 -12.98
CA ILE A 232 7.30 -2.38 -14.30
C ILE A 232 6.60 -3.72 -14.17
N VAL A 233 7.03 -4.57 -13.23
CA VAL A 233 6.40 -5.89 -12.98
C VAL A 233 4.93 -5.73 -12.60
N LEU A 234 4.62 -4.82 -11.66
CA LEU A 234 3.25 -4.56 -11.23
C LEU A 234 2.37 -4.10 -12.40
N LYS A 235 2.82 -3.12 -13.18
CA LYS A 235 2.08 -2.61 -14.34
C LYS A 235 1.93 -3.66 -15.45
N THR A 236 2.90 -4.56 -15.60
CA THR A 236 2.78 -5.69 -16.54
C THR A 236 1.73 -6.69 -16.06
N ALA A 237 1.69 -7.00 -14.76
CA ALA A 237 0.68 -7.90 -14.20
C ALA A 237 -0.74 -7.30 -14.31
N GLU A 238 -0.90 -6.00 -14.07
CA GLU A 238 -2.16 -5.28 -14.29
C GLU A 238 -2.59 -5.35 -15.77
N ALA A 239 -1.67 -5.09 -16.71
CA ALA A 239 -1.93 -5.17 -18.14
C ALA A 239 -2.28 -6.60 -18.61
N MET A 240 -1.72 -7.63 -17.97
CA MET A 240 -2.12 -9.02 -18.23
C MET A 240 -3.57 -9.30 -17.83
N TYR A 241 -4.00 -8.75 -16.69
CA TYR A 241 -5.41 -8.83 -16.29
C TYR A 241 -6.33 -8.14 -17.31
N ASP A 242 -6.00 -6.91 -17.73
CA ASP A 242 -6.78 -6.17 -18.71
C ASP A 242 -6.89 -6.93 -20.06
N ALA A 243 -5.78 -7.51 -20.52
CA ALA A 243 -5.76 -8.34 -21.71
C ALA A 243 -6.63 -9.60 -21.56
N ALA A 244 -6.55 -10.28 -20.42
CA ALA A 244 -7.39 -11.45 -20.13
C ALA A 244 -8.87 -11.05 -20.05
N ALA A 245 -9.20 -9.93 -19.41
CA ALA A 245 -10.56 -9.40 -19.32
C ALA A 245 -11.13 -9.06 -20.70
N HIS A 246 -10.31 -8.47 -21.58
CA HIS A 246 -10.71 -8.19 -22.98
C HIS A 246 -11.00 -9.48 -23.77
N GLN A 247 -10.37 -10.60 -23.45
CA GLN A 247 -10.63 -11.92 -24.03
C GLN A 247 -11.77 -12.68 -23.32
N GLY A 248 -12.53 -12.03 -22.42
CA GLY A 248 -13.63 -12.64 -21.69
C GLY A 248 -13.22 -13.48 -20.48
N LEU A 249 -11.94 -13.45 -20.08
CA LEU A 249 -11.39 -14.19 -18.95
C LEU A 249 -11.34 -13.37 -17.66
N GLY A 250 -11.90 -12.16 -17.61
CA GLY A 250 -11.85 -11.28 -16.44
C GLY A 250 -12.49 -11.87 -15.18
N ASN A 251 -13.45 -12.79 -15.32
CA ASN A 251 -14.09 -13.50 -14.21
C ASN A 251 -13.44 -14.87 -13.92
N ASP A 252 -12.36 -15.23 -14.61
CA ASP A 252 -11.61 -16.44 -14.29
C ASP A 252 -11.07 -16.37 -12.86
N SER A 253 -11.03 -17.51 -12.16
CA SER A 253 -10.67 -17.59 -10.75
C SER A 253 -9.24 -17.11 -10.43
N PHE A 254 -8.33 -17.23 -11.37
CA PHE A 254 -6.96 -16.74 -11.25
C PHE A 254 -6.86 -15.26 -11.66
N PHE A 255 -7.31 -14.92 -12.88
CA PHE A 255 -7.17 -13.55 -13.38
C PHE A 255 -7.95 -12.51 -12.58
N SER A 256 -9.15 -12.83 -12.11
CA SER A 256 -9.95 -11.94 -11.26
C SER A 256 -9.22 -11.51 -9.97
N ARG A 257 -8.27 -12.30 -9.50
CA ARG A 257 -7.44 -11.97 -8.32
C ARG A 257 -6.44 -10.85 -8.59
N TYR A 258 -6.16 -10.51 -9.85
CA TYR A 258 -5.31 -9.36 -10.21
C TYR A 258 -6.07 -8.03 -10.28
N HIS A 259 -7.40 -8.07 -10.12
CA HIS A 259 -8.17 -6.84 -10.07
C HIS A 259 -7.85 -6.06 -8.80
N PHE A 260 -7.32 -4.85 -8.97
CA PHE A 260 -6.82 -3.99 -7.88
C PHE A 260 -7.84 -3.74 -6.76
N GLU A 261 -9.14 -3.76 -7.08
CA GLU A 261 -10.23 -3.57 -6.12
C GLU A 261 -10.19 -4.57 -4.96
N ASN A 262 -9.65 -5.78 -5.19
CA ASN A 262 -9.71 -6.88 -4.22
C ASN A 262 -8.72 -6.73 -3.06
N TYR A 263 -7.72 -5.85 -3.13
CA TYR A 263 -6.59 -5.85 -2.22
C TYR A 263 -6.51 -4.65 -1.27
N GLY A 264 -7.38 -3.65 -1.44
CA GLY A 264 -7.43 -2.51 -0.52
C GLY A 264 -6.27 -1.52 -0.66
N GLY A 265 -5.47 -1.65 -1.73
CA GLY A 265 -4.39 -0.70 -2.02
C GLY A 265 -3.00 -1.16 -1.61
N THR A 266 -2.07 -0.23 -1.71
CA THR A 266 -0.63 -0.41 -1.56
C THR A 266 -0.18 0.28 -0.28
N PRO A 267 0.19 -0.46 0.78
CA PRO A 267 0.66 0.13 2.03
C PRO A 267 2.08 0.66 1.89
N ILE A 268 2.37 1.78 2.58
CA ILE A 268 3.73 2.28 2.76
C ILE A 268 4.33 1.60 3.98
N LEU A 269 5.34 0.76 3.78
CA LEU A 269 6.00 0.00 4.83
C LEU A 269 7.20 0.76 5.38
N GLY A 270 7.41 0.72 6.70
CA GLY A 270 8.56 1.36 7.33
C GLY A 270 8.33 2.81 7.76
N VAL A 271 7.09 3.28 7.84
CA VAL A 271 6.69 4.58 8.41
C VAL A 271 5.99 4.40 9.76
N ASN A 272 6.03 5.45 10.60
CA ASN A 272 5.57 5.38 12.01
C ASN A 272 4.06 5.14 12.19
N LYS A 273 3.25 5.32 11.17
CA LYS A 273 1.79 5.12 11.20
C LYS A 273 1.34 4.48 9.88
N PRO A 274 0.26 3.70 9.86
CA PRO A 274 -0.28 3.12 8.63
C PRO A 274 -0.73 4.19 7.63
N VAL A 275 -0.16 4.14 6.43
CA VAL A 275 -0.53 4.96 5.27
C VAL A 275 -0.77 4.04 4.09
N ILE A 276 -1.92 4.18 3.42
CA ILE A 276 -2.33 3.33 2.31
C ILE A 276 -2.64 4.19 1.09
N ILE A 277 -2.12 3.77 -0.05
CA ILE A 277 -2.37 4.40 -1.34
C ILE A 277 -3.23 3.46 -2.18
N GLN A 278 -4.26 3.99 -2.81
CA GLN A 278 -5.13 3.24 -3.72
C GLN A 278 -5.08 3.83 -5.14
N HIS A 279 -5.51 3.05 -6.12
CA HIS A 279 -5.59 3.50 -7.51
C HIS A 279 -6.60 4.63 -7.70
N GLY A 280 -6.30 5.58 -8.61
CA GLY A 280 -7.19 6.69 -8.95
C GLY A 280 -8.56 6.25 -9.47
N ILE A 281 -8.63 5.13 -10.20
CA ILE A 281 -9.88 4.54 -10.73
C ILE A 281 -10.67 3.73 -9.69
N SER A 282 -10.46 3.97 -8.38
CA SER A 282 -11.09 3.22 -7.29
C SER A 282 -12.60 3.44 -7.23
N ASN A 283 -13.34 2.34 -7.18
CA ASN A 283 -14.78 2.31 -6.93
C ASN A 283 -15.09 2.02 -5.45
N ALA A 284 -16.38 1.89 -5.11
CA ALA A 284 -16.85 1.64 -3.75
C ALA A 284 -16.20 0.40 -3.10
N LYS A 285 -16.03 -0.69 -3.85
CA LYS A 285 -15.38 -1.91 -3.35
C LYS A 285 -13.92 -1.69 -3.01
N ALA A 286 -13.21 -0.93 -3.85
CA ALA A 286 -11.81 -0.58 -3.58
C ALA A 286 -11.68 0.28 -2.32
N PHE A 287 -12.54 1.27 -2.12
CA PHE A 287 -12.59 2.07 -0.89
C PHE A 287 -12.93 1.21 0.35
N TYR A 288 -13.92 0.33 0.25
CA TYR A 288 -14.24 -0.60 1.34
C TYR A 288 -13.03 -1.45 1.74
N ASN A 289 -12.35 -2.06 0.77
CA ASN A 289 -11.18 -2.90 1.02
C ASN A 289 -9.98 -2.07 1.54
N MET A 290 -9.82 -0.82 1.12
CA MET A 290 -8.81 0.10 1.65
C MET A 290 -9.04 0.40 3.15
N ILE A 291 -10.29 0.57 3.57
CA ILE A 291 -10.65 0.74 4.98
C ILE A 291 -10.36 -0.56 5.75
N LYS A 292 -10.69 -1.73 5.19
CA LYS A 292 -10.40 -3.05 5.80
C LYS A 292 -8.90 -3.31 5.93
N LEU A 293 -8.09 -2.88 4.98
CA LEU A 293 -6.62 -2.99 5.11
C LEU A 293 -6.10 -2.05 6.21
N SER A 294 -6.64 -0.83 6.30
CA SER A 294 -6.32 0.11 7.39
C SER A 294 -6.62 -0.49 8.76
N GLU A 295 -7.82 -1.06 8.93
CA GLU A 295 -8.24 -1.77 10.14
C GLU A 295 -7.23 -2.88 10.50
N LYS A 296 -6.91 -3.75 9.55
CA LYS A 296 -5.98 -4.87 9.75
C LYS A 296 -4.58 -4.42 10.17
N MET A 297 -4.06 -3.35 9.56
CA MET A 297 -2.75 -2.80 9.92
C MET A 297 -2.73 -2.19 11.34
N ILE A 298 -3.85 -1.58 11.77
CA ILE A 298 -3.97 -1.05 13.14
C ILE A 298 -4.08 -2.20 14.15
N GLU A 299 -4.98 -3.17 13.92
CA GLU A 299 -5.22 -4.32 14.81
C GLU A 299 -3.97 -5.15 15.04
N SER A 300 -3.22 -5.42 13.98
CA SER A 300 -1.96 -6.15 14.06
C SER A 300 -0.83 -5.36 14.75
N LYS A 301 -1.03 -4.07 15.02
CA LYS A 301 0.02 -3.15 15.52
C LYS A 301 1.26 -3.16 14.63
N PHE A 302 1.05 -3.20 13.31
CA PHE A 302 2.10 -3.48 12.33
C PHE A 302 3.30 -2.52 12.42
N CYS A 303 3.06 -1.21 12.59
CA CYS A 303 4.15 -0.24 12.73
C CYS A 303 4.98 -0.48 14.01
N GLN A 304 4.36 -0.89 15.12
CA GLN A 304 5.07 -1.26 16.35
C GLN A 304 5.91 -2.52 16.17
N ILE A 305 5.41 -3.52 15.44
CA ILE A 305 6.15 -4.72 15.08
C ILE A 305 7.41 -4.35 14.30
N ILE A 306 7.31 -3.47 13.29
CA ILE A 306 8.48 -2.99 12.55
C ILE A 306 9.45 -2.27 13.48
N THR A 307 8.94 -1.35 14.33
CA THR A 307 9.78 -0.61 15.28
C THR A 307 10.62 -1.56 16.16
N SER A 308 9.96 -2.52 16.79
CA SER A 308 10.66 -3.49 17.68
C SER A 308 11.68 -4.35 16.93
N ASN A 309 11.42 -4.71 15.66
CA ASN A 309 12.38 -5.47 14.86
C ASN A 309 13.59 -4.61 14.46
N PHE A 310 13.38 -3.35 14.09
CA PHE A 310 14.46 -2.46 13.65
C PHE A 310 15.29 -1.86 14.82
N GLU A 311 14.78 -1.87 16.05
CA GLU A 311 15.56 -1.52 17.25
C GLU A 311 16.59 -2.60 17.62
N ASN A 312 16.41 -3.83 17.14
CA ASN A 312 17.26 -4.98 17.41
C ASN A 312 18.19 -5.37 16.24
N LEU A 313 18.17 -4.59 15.14
CA LEU A 313 19.08 -4.70 13.99
C LEU A 313 20.31 -3.82 14.18
#